data_1578471ed42ccc52b11a843d521b3c1f
#
_entry.id   1578471ed42ccc52b11a843d521b3c1f
#
_cell.length_a   1.000
_cell.length_b   1.000
_cell.length_c   1.000
_cell.angle_alpha   90.00
_cell.angle_beta   90.00
_cell.angle_gamma   90.00
#
_symmetry.space_group_name_H-M   'P 1'
#
loop_
_entity.id
_entity.type
_entity.pdbx_description
1 polymer ?
#
loop_
_entity_poly.entity_id
_entity_poly.type
_entity_poly.pdbx_seq_one_letter_code
_entity_poly.pdbx_strand_id
1 'polypeptide(L)'
;MSMLSNLDLIRRVPLFSMLTADQAQAIADSVSKRRFRRGELVVEQGRKSNALFILLNGRARVLTSDARGREVILAVLEAGDYVGEMSLIDNEPHSATVRAEVQTDMLVLQRADFQRCLPEHSSLSYAILRGLVRRLRNADRQIESLALLDVYGRVARTLLDMAETDAEGVQIIRHKVSRQDMAKVVGASREMVSRVMKDLEERGVIETQENGFVVIKERLQNE
;
A
#
# COMPACT_ATOMS: atom_id res chain seq x y z
N MET A 1 -9.86 -27.84 5.23
CA MET A 1 -10.09 -26.52 4.57
C MET A 1 -9.79 -26.69 3.09
N SER A 2 -10.77 -26.56 2.21
CA SER A 2 -10.56 -26.64 0.76
C SER A 2 -9.63 -25.51 0.35
N MET A 3 -8.53 -25.81 -0.36
CA MET A 3 -7.69 -24.77 -0.96
C MET A 3 -8.49 -24.05 -2.04
N LEU A 4 -8.65 -22.75 -1.91
CA LEU A 4 -9.29 -21.92 -2.94
C LEU A 4 -8.56 -22.09 -4.27
N SER A 5 -9.33 -22.26 -5.34
CA SER A 5 -8.79 -22.31 -6.71
C SER A 5 -8.21 -20.94 -7.09
N ASN A 6 -7.37 -20.89 -8.12
CA ASN A 6 -6.88 -19.61 -8.65
C ASN A 6 -8.05 -18.72 -9.12
N LEU A 7 -9.08 -19.33 -9.72
CA LEU A 7 -10.28 -18.60 -10.15
C LEU A 7 -11.01 -17.94 -8.97
N ASP A 8 -11.18 -18.65 -7.84
CA ASP A 8 -11.80 -18.10 -6.65
C ASP A 8 -10.98 -16.91 -6.09
N LEU A 9 -9.66 -17.01 -6.17
CA LEU A 9 -8.75 -15.93 -5.75
C LEU A 9 -8.84 -14.73 -6.69
N ILE A 10 -8.81 -14.94 -8.01
CA ILE A 10 -8.94 -13.89 -9.03
C ILE A 10 -10.25 -13.10 -8.83
N ARG A 11 -11.37 -13.78 -8.62
CA ARG A 11 -12.68 -13.14 -8.42
C ARG A 11 -12.76 -12.26 -7.17
N ARG A 12 -11.90 -12.48 -6.18
CA ARG A 12 -11.83 -11.68 -4.95
C ARG A 12 -10.96 -10.43 -5.09
N VAL A 13 -10.16 -10.34 -6.14
CA VAL A 13 -9.25 -9.21 -6.37
C VAL A 13 -10.01 -8.09 -7.06
N PRO A 14 -10.10 -6.88 -6.48
CA PRO A 14 -10.85 -5.75 -7.06
C PRO A 14 -10.40 -5.39 -8.47
N LEU A 15 -9.11 -5.58 -8.80
CA LEU A 15 -8.56 -5.38 -10.14
C LEU A 15 -9.30 -6.18 -11.21
N PHE A 16 -9.77 -7.37 -10.87
CA PHE A 16 -10.39 -8.33 -11.78
C PHE A 16 -11.93 -8.37 -11.68
N SER A 17 -12.53 -7.49 -10.90
CA SER A 17 -13.98 -7.47 -10.63
C SER A 17 -14.85 -7.25 -11.88
N MET A 18 -14.28 -6.67 -12.94
CA MET A 18 -15.00 -6.37 -14.18
C MET A 18 -14.72 -7.39 -15.30
N LEU A 19 -13.98 -8.45 -15.04
CA LEU A 19 -13.71 -9.49 -16.04
C LEU A 19 -14.92 -10.36 -16.29
N THR A 20 -15.11 -10.77 -17.55
CA THR A 20 -16.05 -11.86 -17.87
C THR A 20 -15.57 -13.19 -17.28
N ALA A 21 -16.44 -14.19 -17.22
CA ALA A 21 -16.08 -15.51 -16.70
C ALA A 21 -14.90 -16.12 -17.47
N ASP A 22 -14.90 -16.01 -18.80
CA ASP A 22 -13.84 -16.54 -19.67
C ASP A 22 -12.52 -15.82 -19.48
N GLN A 23 -12.54 -14.48 -19.33
CA GLN A 23 -11.36 -13.69 -19.03
C GLN A 23 -10.76 -14.03 -17.65
N ALA A 24 -11.62 -14.17 -16.64
CA ALA A 24 -11.19 -14.56 -15.31
C ALA A 24 -10.57 -15.96 -15.30
N GLN A 25 -11.13 -16.90 -16.07
CA GLN A 25 -10.58 -18.25 -16.22
C GLN A 25 -9.23 -18.21 -16.91
N ALA A 26 -9.07 -17.47 -18.02
CA ALA A 26 -7.81 -17.33 -18.75
C ALA A 26 -6.68 -16.78 -17.84
N ILE A 27 -7.00 -15.81 -16.99
CA ILE A 27 -6.03 -15.30 -15.99
C ILE A 27 -5.74 -16.36 -14.93
N ALA A 28 -6.76 -17.04 -14.42
CA ALA A 28 -6.60 -18.07 -13.40
C ALA A 28 -5.69 -19.22 -13.86
N ASP A 29 -5.73 -19.55 -15.14
CA ASP A 29 -4.88 -20.59 -15.76
C ASP A 29 -3.44 -20.12 -15.98
N SER A 30 -3.21 -18.80 -16.02
CA SER A 30 -1.91 -18.17 -16.30
C SER A 30 -1.16 -17.70 -15.05
N VAL A 31 -1.82 -17.57 -13.90
CA VAL A 31 -1.17 -17.12 -12.67
C VAL A 31 -0.51 -18.25 -11.90
N SER A 32 0.60 -17.93 -11.23
CA SER A 32 1.24 -18.78 -10.24
C SER A 32 1.16 -18.16 -8.85
N LYS A 33 1.17 -18.99 -7.79
CA LYS A 33 1.24 -18.51 -6.41
C LYS A 33 2.69 -18.42 -5.98
N ARG A 34 3.05 -17.32 -5.33
CA ARG A 34 4.35 -17.13 -4.71
C ARG A 34 4.20 -16.62 -3.28
N ARG A 35 4.98 -17.21 -2.37
CA ARG A 35 5.06 -16.80 -0.97
C ARG A 35 6.36 -16.05 -0.74
N PHE A 36 6.24 -14.89 -0.10
CA PHE A 36 7.34 -14.06 0.34
C PHE A 36 7.41 -14.09 1.86
N ARG A 37 8.60 -14.30 2.40
CA ARG A 37 8.86 -14.23 3.84
C ARG A 37 8.95 -12.76 4.27
N ARG A 38 8.78 -12.52 5.56
CA ARG A 38 9.01 -11.20 6.13
C ARG A 38 10.40 -10.66 5.75
N GLY A 39 10.46 -9.42 5.22
CA GLY A 39 11.68 -8.77 4.77
C GLY A 39 12.10 -9.09 3.34
N GLU A 40 11.49 -10.09 2.69
CA GLU A 40 11.82 -10.47 1.31
C GLU A 40 11.31 -9.41 0.32
N LEU A 41 12.12 -9.16 -0.73
CA LEU A 41 11.78 -8.21 -1.79
C LEU A 41 10.85 -8.87 -2.81
N VAL A 42 9.75 -8.20 -3.12
CA VAL A 42 8.85 -8.57 -4.23
C VAL A 42 9.37 -7.99 -5.54
N VAL A 43 9.68 -6.70 -5.52
CA VAL A 43 10.36 -5.96 -6.59
C VAL A 43 11.37 -5.00 -5.99
N GLU A 44 12.38 -4.59 -6.77
CA GLU A 44 13.46 -3.71 -6.33
C GLU A 44 13.56 -2.48 -7.22
N GLN A 45 13.65 -1.29 -6.62
CA GLN A 45 13.82 -0.01 -7.31
C GLN A 45 15.01 -0.06 -8.27
N GLY A 46 14.83 0.45 -9.47
CA GLY A 46 15.87 0.46 -10.52
C GLY A 46 16.05 -0.87 -11.25
N ARG A 47 15.39 -1.96 -10.82
CA ARG A 47 15.39 -3.25 -11.53
C ARG A 47 14.10 -3.45 -12.32
N LYS A 48 14.18 -4.23 -13.39
CA LYS A 48 13.01 -4.64 -14.18
C LYS A 48 12.49 -5.99 -13.71
N SER A 49 11.18 -6.16 -13.73
CA SER A 49 10.54 -7.47 -13.66
C SER A 49 9.52 -7.59 -14.81
N ASN A 50 9.24 -8.83 -15.21
CA ASN A 50 8.28 -9.13 -16.26
C ASN A 50 6.99 -9.71 -15.68
N ALA A 51 6.58 -9.24 -14.52
CA ALA A 51 5.41 -9.78 -13.85
C ALA A 51 4.62 -8.69 -13.10
N LEU A 52 3.30 -8.90 -13.05
CA LEU A 52 2.38 -8.26 -12.13
C LEU A 52 2.27 -9.14 -10.87
N PHE A 53 2.39 -8.54 -9.72
CA PHE A 53 2.22 -9.20 -8.42
C PHE A 53 0.95 -8.68 -7.77
N ILE A 54 0.07 -9.59 -7.36
CA ILE A 54 -1.22 -9.26 -6.73
C ILE A 54 -1.22 -9.87 -5.34
N LEU A 55 -1.42 -9.05 -4.34
CA LEU A 55 -1.36 -9.45 -2.94
C LEU A 55 -2.67 -10.16 -2.55
N LEU A 56 -2.57 -11.42 -2.13
CA LEU A 56 -3.69 -12.24 -1.69
C LEU A 56 -3.90 -12.18 -0.18
N ASN A 57 -2.79 -12.20 0.56
CA ASN A 57 -2.78 -12.21 2.01
C ASN A 57 -1.44 -11.70 2.52
N GLY A 58 -1.46 -11.05 3.68
CA GLY A 58 -0.28 -10.44 4.27
C GLY A 58 -0.24 -8.93 4.07
N ARG A 59 0.96 -8.35 4.12
CA ARG A 59 1.18 -6.91 3.98
C ARG A 59 2.57 -6.63 3.43
N ALA A 60 2.68 -5.64 2.54
CA ALA A 60 3.96 -5.21 1.97
C ALA A 60 4.06 -3.69 1.97
N ARG A 61 5.29 -3.16 2.03
CA ARG A 61 5.57 -1.71 1.96
C ARG A 61 6.19 -1.37 0.64
N VAL A 62 5.72 -0.26 0.07
CA VAL A 62 6.35 0.38 -1.08
C VAL A 62 7.32 1.42 -0.55
N LEU A 63 8.58 1.28 -0.88
CA LEU A 63 9.69 2.09 -0.37
C LEU A 63 10.45 2.73 -1.53
N THR A 64 10.90 3.96 -1.34
CA THR A 64 11.95 4.56 -2.16
C THR A 64 13.15 4.87 -1.29
N SER A 65 14.35 4.77 -1.87
CA SER A 65 15.60 5.05 -1.17
C SER A 65 16.42 6.07 -1.97
N ASP A 66 17.05 7.02 -1.25
CA ASP A 66 18.02 7.90 -1.87
C ASP A 66 19.44 7.27 -1.93
N ALA A 67 20.37 7.97 -2.57
CA ALA A 67 21.77 7.53 -2.68
C ALA A 67 22.49 7.41 -1.33
N ARG A 68 21.93 7.96 -0.25
CA ARG A 68 22.46 7.85 1.12
C ARG A 68 21.79 6.74 1.92
N GLY A 69 20.90 5.93 1.29
CA GLY A 69 20.18 4.85 1.93
C GLY A 69 19.05 5.27 2.86
N ARG A 70 18.60 6.53 2.81
CA ARG A 70 17.42 6.96 3.55
C ARG A 70 16.18 6.44 2.85
N GLU A 71 15.32 5.75 3.60
CA GLU A 71 14.08 5.16 3.08
C GLU A 71 12.87 6.04 3.42
N VAL A 72 11.97 6.17 2.44
CA VAL A 72 10.63 6.75 2.60
C VAL A 72 9.59 5.71 2.24
N ILE A 73 8.58 5.55 3.08
CA ILE A 73 7.43 4.67 2.81
C ILE A 73 6.44 5.47 1.95
N LEU A 74 6.23 5.03 0.70
CA LEU A 74 5.28 5.66 -0.22
C LEU A 74 3.86 5.11 -0.05
N ALA A 75 3.74 3.81 0.26
CA ALA A 75 2.45 3.16 0.47
C ALA A 75 2.63 1.85 1.26
N VAL A 76 1.54 1.41 1.88
CA VAL A 76 1.37 0.05 2.42
C VAL A 76 0.36 -0.66 1.54
N LEU A 77 0.68 -1.89 1.16
CA LEU A 77 -0.15 -2.75 0.31
C LEU A 77 -0.80 -3.82 1.15
N GLU A 78 -2.08 -4.06 0.86
CA GLU A 78 -2.93 -5.04 1.52
C GLU A 78 -3.57 -5.98 0.50
N ALA A 79 -4.34 -6.95 0.97
CA ALA A 79 -5.01 -7.91 0.10
C ALA A 79 -5.87 -7.21 -0.97
N GLY A 80 -5.67 -7.58 -2.23
CA GLY A 80 -6.31 -6.98 -3.41
C GLY A 80 -5.48 -5.88 -4.08
N ASP A 81 -4.41 -5.39 -3.45
CA ASP A 81 -3.49 -4.47 -4.09
C ASP A 81 -2.53 -5.21 -5.05
N TYR A 82 -1.92 -4.46 -5.95
CA TYR A 82 -1.01 -5.00 -6.96
C TYR A 82 0.18 -4.07 -7.21
N VAL A 83 1.27 -4.65 -7.73
CA VAL A 83 2.49 -3.94 -8.10
C VAL A 83 3.14 -4.53 -9.35
N GLY A 84 3.96 -3.73 -10.01
CA GLY A 84 4.69 -4.12 -11.23
C GLY A 84 3.98 -3.72 -12.52
N GLU A 85 2.76 -3.17 -12.44
CA GLU A 85 1.95 -2.74 -13.58
C GLU A 85 2.65 -1.65 -14.41
N MET A 86 3.32 -0.68 -13.77
CA MET A 86 4.02 0.40 -14.47
C MET A 86 5.11 -0.19 -15.36
N SER A 87 5.99 -1.01 -14.79
CA SER A 87 7.06 -1.68 -15.52
C SER A 87 6.55 -2.61 -16.64
N LEU A 88 5.33 -3.18 -16.48
CA LEU A 88 4.68 -3.95 -17.55
C LEU A 88 4.16 -3.08 -18.69
N ILE A 89 3.71 -1.87 -18.41
CA ILE A 89 3.15 -0.94 -19.40
C ILE A 89 4.28 -0.22 -20.16
N ASP A 90 5.19 0.46 -19.43
CA ASP A 90 6.22 1.34 -20.02
C ASP A 90 7.57 0.66 -20.26
N ASN A 91 7.74 -0.58 -19.78
CA ASN A 91 9.01 -1.33 -19.85
C ASN A 91 10.20 -0.67 -19.14
N GLU A 92 9.92 0.28 -18.25
CA GLU A 92 10.93 0.95 -17.43
C GLU A 92 11.24 0.15 -16.14
N PRO A 93 12.37 0.40 -15.48
CA PRO A 93 12.67 -0.15 -14.16
C PRO A 93 11.61 0.25 -13.12
N HIS A 94 11.47 -0.56 -12.07
CA HIS A 94 10.58 -0.23 -10.96
C HIS A 94 10.97 1.10 -10.32
N SER A 95 9.99 1.99 -10.14
CA SER A 95 10.16 3.29 -9.49
C SER A 95 10.37 3.18 -7.97
N ALA A 96 10.02 2.05 -7.39
CA ALA A 96 10.11 1.81 -5.96
C ALA A 96 10.41 0.35 -5.64
N THR A 97 10.91 0.08 -4.44
CA THR A 97 11.08 -1.26 -3.87
C THR A 97 9.81 -1.67 -3.13
N VAL A 98 9.38 -2.93 -3.30
CA VAL A 98 8.30 -3.51 -2.51
C VAL A 98 8.87 -4.63 -1.64
N ARG A 99 8.68 -4.50 -0.32
CA ARG A 99 9.19 -5.43 0.69
C ARG A 99 8.06 -6.00 1.52
N ALA A 100 8.00 -7.33 1.66
CA ALA A 100 7.03 -7.99 2.51
C ALA A 100 7.24 -7.60 3.99
N GLU A 101 6.22 -7.11 4.67
CA GLU A 101 6.27 -6.71 6.08
C GLU A 101 6.02 -7.89 7.01
N VAL A 102 5.20 -8.80 6.56
CA VAL A 102 4.88 -10.09 7.17
C VAL A 102 5.00 -11.17 6.10
N GLN A 103 4.79 -12.45 6.45
CA GLN A 103 4.63 -13.49 5.44
C GLN A 103 3.47 -13.11 4.50
N THR A 104 3.75 -13.05 3.20
CA THR A 104 2.83 -12.50 2.20
C THR A 104 2.67 -13.48 1.03
N ASP A 105 1.45 -13.83 0.71
CA ASP A 105 1.11 -14.66 -0.44
C ASP A 105 0.63 -13.78 -1.59
N MET A 106 1.18 -14.00 -2.78
CA MET A 106 0.84 -13.23 -3.99
C MET A 106 0.52 -14.15 -5.17
N LEU A 107 -0.35 -13.67 -6.05
CA LEU A 107 -0.43 -14.17 -7.42
C LEU A 107 0.59 -13.43 -8.29
N VAL A 108 1.21 -14.17 -9.20
CA VAL A 108 2.18 -13.66 -10.16
C VAL A 108 1.64 -13.91 -11.56
N LEU A 109 1.39 -12.85 -12.31
CA LEU A 109 0.98 -12.88 -13.70
C LEU A 109 2.13 -12.38 -14.57
N GLN A 110 2.64 -13.22 -15.48
CA GLN A 110 3.75 -12.86 -16.34
C GLN A 110 3.32 -11.84 -17.40
N ARG A 111 4.29 -11.04 -17.91
CA ARG A 111 4.03 -10.01 -18.94
C ARG A 111 3.33 -10.58 -20.18
N ALA A 112 3.77 -11.72 -20.69
CA ALA A 112 3.18 -12.32 -21.87
C ALA A 112 1.71 -12.68 -21.67
N ASP A 113 1.37 -13.19 -20.48
CA ASP A 113 0.00 -13.55 -20.11
C ASP A 113 -0.84 -12.31 -19.87
N PHE A 114 -0.27 -11.30 -19.18
CA PHE A 114 -0.88 -9.99 -18.99
C PHE A 114 -1.27 -9.34 -20.32
N GLN A 115 -0.35 -9.32 -21.30
CA GLN A 115 -0.61 -8.74 -22.62
C GLN A 115 -1.71 -9.51 -23.40
N ARG A 116 -1.79 -10.83 -23.26
CA ARG A 116 -2.89 -11.63 -23.84
C ARG A 116 -4.26 -11.33 -23.22
N CYS A 117 -4.27 -10.90 -21.96
CA CYS A 117 -5.50 -10.57 -21.25
C CYS A 117 -5.95 -9.11 -21.46
N LEU A 118 -5.21 -8.34 -22.26
CA LEU A 118 -5.51 -6.95 -22.64
C LEU A 118 -6.05 -6.85 -24.08
N PRO A 119 -7.28 -7.24 -24.39
CA PRO A 119 -7.88 -6.88 -25.67
C PRO A 119 -8.13 -5.37 -25.70
N GLU A 120 -8.19 -4.77 -26.90
CA GLU A 120 -8.20 -3.31 -27.13
C GLU A 120 -9.29 -2.50 -26.40
N HIS A 121 -10.30 -3.15 -25.81
CA HIS A 121 -11.40 -2.52 -25.06
C HIS A 121 -11.69 -3.24 -23.75
N SER A 122 -10.68 -3.72 -23.03
CA SER A 122 -10.91 -4.57 -21.86
C SER A 122 -11.19 -3.79 -20.57
N SER A 123 -12.09 -4.34 -19.78
CA SER A 123 -12.34 -3.97 -18.38
C SER A 123 -11.05 -3.94 -17.54
N LEU A 124 -10.05 -4.77 -17.88
CA LEU A 124 -8.74 -4.80 -17.21
C LEU A 124 -7.94 -3.52 -17.45
N SER A 125 -7.88 -3.00 -18.68
CA SER A 125 -7.21 -1.72 -18.99
C SER A 125 -7.83 -0.59 -18.18
N TYR A 126 -9.16 -0.53 -18.11
CA TYR A 126 -9.87 0.47 -17.31
C TYR A 126 -9.60 0.32 -15.81
N ALA A 127 -9.57 -0.90 -15.29
CA ALA A 127 -9.24 -1.16 -13.89
C ALA A 127 -7.83 -0.71 -13.52
N ILE A 128 -6.84 -0.96 -14.41
CA ILE A 128 -5.46 -0.48 -14.23
C ILE A 128 -5.40 1.04 -14.25
N LEU A 129 -6.02 1.69 -15.24
CA LEU A 129 -6.09 3.16 -15.33
C LEU A 129 -6.70 3.76 -14.07
N ARG A 130 -7.78 3.20 -13.58
CA ARG A 130 -8.43 3.64 -12.32
C ARG A 130 -7.49 3.47 -11.11
N GLY A 131 -6.75 2.38 -11.05
CA GLY A 131 -5.72 2.16 -10.02
C GLY A 131 -4.59 3.18 -10.10
N LEU A 132 -4.09 3.50 -11.30
CA LEU A 132 -3.07 4.51 -11.52
C LEU A 132 -3.56 5.92 -11.14
N VAL A 133 -4.80 6.28 -11.50
CA VAL A 133 -5.42 7.55 -11.07
C VAL A 133 -5.48 7.65 -9.55
N ARG A 134 -5.85 6.56 -8.86
CA ARG A 134 -5.86 6.54 -7.39
C ARG A 134 -4.46 6.76 -6.81
N ARG A 135 -3.43 6.13 -7.37
CA ARG A 135 -2.03 6.30 -6.94
C ARG A 135 -1.54 7.73 -7.20
N LEU A 136 -1.88 8.31 -8.34
CA LEU A 136 -1.55 9.70 -8.65
C LEU A 136 -2.19 10.65 -7.64
N ARG A 137 -3.47 10.50 -7.34
CA ARG A 137 -4.15 11.32 -6.30
C ARG A 137 -3.51 11.17 -4.91
N ASN A 138 -3.00 9.98 -4.59
CA ASN A 138 -2.27 9.78 -3.34
C ASN A 138 -0.91 10.50 -3.36
N ALA A 139 -0.18 10.43 -4.48
CA ALA A 139 1.08 11.17 -4.65
C ALA A 139 0.86 12.69 -4.57
N ASP A 140 -0.18 13.20 -5.23
CA ASP A 140 -0.55 14.62 -5.15
C ASP A 140 -0.80 15.05 -3.69
N ARG A 141 -1.55 14.26 -2.92
CA ARG A 141 -1.80 14.54 -1.49
C ARG A 141 -0.52 14.50 -0.65
N GLN A 142 0.43 13.60 -0.97
CA GLN A 142 1.72 13.59 -0.28
C GLN A 142 2.56 14.82 -0.62
N ILE A 143 2.57 15.24 -1.89
CA ILE A 143 3.26 16.47 -2.34
C ILE A 143 2.64 17.68 -1.64
N GLU A 144 1.31 17.80 -1.62
CA GLU A 144 0.60 18.86 -0.93
C GLU A 144 0.96 18.90 0.56
N SER A 145 0.93 17.75 1.22
CA SER A 145 1.29 17.61 2.64
C SER A 145 2.73 18.03 2.92
N LEU A 146 3.69 17.66 2.05
CA LEU A 146 5.10 18.05 2.19
C LEU A 146 5.32 19.53 1.91
N ALA A 147 4.53 20.14 1.03
CA ALA A 147 4.65 21.55 0.64
C ALA A 147 3.97 22.51 1.62
N LEU A 148 2.84 22.11 2.20
CA LEU A 148 1.96 23.01 2.95
C LEU A 148 1.93 22.73 4.46
N LEU A 149 2.27 21.50 4.91
CA LEU A 149 2.23 21.14 6.32
C LEU A 149 3.63 21.08 6.94
N ASP A 150 3.75 21.55 8.15
CA ASP A 150 4.91 21.28 8.99
C ASP A 150 4.94 19.82 9.48
N VAL A 151 5.93 19.45 10.27
CA VAL A 151 6.04 18.06 10.78
C VAL A 151 4.84 17.69 11.66
N TYR A 152 4.31 18.67 12.41
CA TYR A 152 3.15 18.46 13.27
C TYR A 152 1.90 18.10 12.46
N GLY A 153 1.59 18.92 11.44
CA GLY A 153 0.46 18.70 10.55
C GLY A 153 0.57 17.39 9.76
N ARG A 154 1.79 17.02 9.31
CA ARG A 154 2.01 15.74 8.61
C ARG A 154 1.80 14.52 9.53
N VAL A 155 2.24 14.59 10.78
CA VAL A 155 1.99 13.51 11.76
C VAL A 155 0.50 13.40 12.05
N ALA A 156 -0.18 14.52 12.32
CA ALA A 156 -1.62 14.55 12.58
C ALA A 156 -2.42 13.97 11.40
N ARG A 157 -2.12 14.40 10.18
CA ARG A 157 -2.74 13.88 8.95
C ARG A 157 -2.53 12.38 8.77
N THR A 158 -1.31 11.90 8.99
CA THR A 158 -0.99 10.48 8.87
C THR A 158 -1.75 9.64 9.90
N LEU A 159 -1.90 10.14 11.14
CA LEU A 159 -2.71 9.45 12.16
C LEU A 159 -4.19 9.36 11.74
N LEU A 160 -4.75 10.45 11.19
CA LEU A 160 -6.13 10.43 10.68
C LEU A 160 -6.30 9.46 9.50
N ASP A 161 -5.34 9.43 8.57
CA ASP A 161 -5.38 8.52 7.42
C ASP A 161 -5.25 7.04 7.81
N MET A 162 -4.66 6.74 8.99
CA MET A 162 -4.52 5.38 9.55
C MET A 162 -5.70 4.97 10.43
N ALA A 163 -6.51 5.92 10.88
CA ALA A 163 -7.59 5.65 11.82
C ALA A 163 -8.80 5.04 11.14
N GLU A 164 -9.38 4.05 11.80
CA GLU A 164 -10.69 3.48 11.47
C GLU A 164 -11.73 4.02 12.44
N THR A 165 -12.95 4.23 11.97
CA THR A 165 -14.06 4.59 12.85
C THR A 165 -14.74 3.31 13.33
N ASP A 166 -14.80 3.11 14.64
CA ASP A 166 -15.49 1.95 15.22
C ASP A 166 -17.02 2.12 15.24
N ALA A 167 -17.72 1.13 15.79
CA ALA A 167 -19.18 1.13 15.86
C ALA A 167 -19.76 2.25 16.79
N GLU A 168 -18.92 2.81 17.66
CA GLU A 168 -19.26 3.87 18.61
C GLU A 168 -18.89 5.25 18.07
N GLY A 169 -18.32 5.31 16.85
CA GLY A 169 -17.90 6.56 16.20
C GLY A 169 -16.51 7.05 16.64
N VAL A 170 -15.77 6.25 17.39
CA VAL A 170 -14.43 6.58 17.87
C VAL A 170 -13.40 6.27 16.78
N GLN A 171 -12.47 7.19 16.52
CA GLN A 171 -11.36 6.99 15.62
C GLN A 171 -10.21 6.26 16.32
N ILE A 172 -9.88 5.07 15.87
CA ILE A 172 -8.86 4.20 16.47
C ILE A 172 -7.93 3.60 15.43
N ILE A 173 -6.63 3.56 15.73
CA ILE A 173 -5.61 2.87 14.96
C ILE A 173 -5.33 1.54 15.66
N ARG A 174 -5.78 0.42 15.07
CA ARG A 174 -5.74 -0.93 15.64
C ARG A 174 -4.43 -1.69 15.39
N HIS A 175 -3.35 -0.97 15.14
CA HIS A 175 -2.01 -1.55 15.02
C HIS A 175 -0.98 -0.63 15.67
N LYS A 176 0.14 -1.22 16.09
CA LYS A 176 1.20 -0.46 16.76
C LYS A 176 1.82 0.56 15.81
N VAL A 177 1.75 1.83 16.17
CA VAL A 177 2.37 2.93 15.41
C VAL A 177 3.84 3.08 15.84
N SER A 178 4.76 2.62 14.98
CA SER A 178 6.20 2.79 15.20
C SER A 178 6.63 4.23 14.92
N ARG A 179 7.32 4.88 15.85
CA ARG A 179 7.89 6.23 15.65
C ARG A 179 8.88 6.27 14.49
N GLN A 180 9.61 5.17 14.26
CA GLN A 180 10.55 5.03 13.15
C GLN A 180 9.84 4.99 11.79
N ASP A 181 8.76 4.21 11.69
CA ASP A 181 8.00 4.11 10.44
C ASP A 181 7.20 5.39 10.17
N MET A 182 6.62 5.99 11.21
CA MET A 182 5.99 7.31 11.10
C MET A 182 6.98 8.34 10.56
N ALA A 183 8.21 8.38 11.05
CA ALA A 183 9.25 9.29 10.57
C ALA A 183 9.55 9.10 9.07
N LYS A 184 9.58 7.85 8.60
CA LYS A 184 9.75 7.53 7.17
C LYS A 184 8.55 7.98 6.33
N VAL A 185 7.33 7.84 6.85
CA VAL A 185 6.10 8.25 6.14
C VAL A 185 6.00 9.77 6.03
N VAL A 186 6.26 10.49 7.13
CA VAL A 186 6.11 11.96 7.15
C VAL A 186 7.34 12.71 6.64
N GLY A 187 8.44 12.01 6.33
CA GLY A 187 9.70 12.64 5.87
C GLY A 187 10.33 13.53 6.94
N ALA A 188 10.46 13.04 8.18
CA ALA A 188 11.02 13.76 9.31
C ALA A 188 11.98 12.87 10.12
N SER A 189 12.69 13.45 11.11
CA SER A 189 13.50 12.64 12.02
C SER A 189 12.63 11.93 13.07
N ARG A 190 13.11 10.78 13.57
CA ARG A 190 12.44 10.03 14.64
C ARG A 190 12.21 10.89 15.89
N GLU A 191 13.20 11.74 16.21
CA GLU A 191 13.16 12.65 17.36
C GLU A 191 12.05 13.70 17.20
N MET A 192 11.89 14.28 16.00
CA MET A 192 10.81 15.23 15.70
C MET A 192 9.44 14.55 15.84
N VAL A 193 9.28 13.37 15.24
CA VAL A 193 8.03 12.59 15.37
C VAL A 193 7.74 12.26 16.83
N SER A 194 8.76 11.84 17.60
CA SER A 194 8.58 11.53 19.03
C SER A 194 8.10 12.73 19.84
N ARG A 195 8.64 13.93 19.55
CA ARG A 195 8.19 15.18 20.20
C ARG A 195 6.74 15.50 19.85
N VAL A 196 6.38 15.43 18.57
CA VAL A 196 5.00 15.69 18.11
C VAL A 196 4.01 14.72 18.74
N MET A 197 4.32 13.43 18.74
CA MET A 197 3.44 12.42 19.32
C MET A 197 3.25 12.63 20.82
N LYS A 198 4.32 13.01 21.53
CA LYS A 198 4.25 13.33 22.95
C LYS A 198 3.39 14.57 23.21
N ASP A 199 3.55 15.63 22.42
CA ASP A 199 2.73 16.84 22.53
C ASP A 199 1.24 16.55 22.27
N LEU A 200 0.93 15.72 21.26
CA LEU A 200 -0.46 15.28 21.00
C LEU A 200 -1.05 14.48 22.14
N GLU A 201 -0.26 13.62 22.81
CA GLU A 201 -0.66 12.87 24.01
C GLU A 201 -0.88 13.80 25.20
N GLU A 202 0.05 14.74 25.47
CA GLU A 202 -0.02 15.71 26.57
C GLU A 202 -1.21 16.66 26.43
N ARG A 203 -1.60 17.02 25.20
CA ARG A 203 -2.82 17.80 24.92
C ARG A 203 -4.10 16.98 24.96
N GLY A 204 -4.02 15.67 25.11
CA GLY A 204 -5.18 14.79 25.12
C GLY A 204 -5.85 14.59 23.77
N VAL A 205 -5.19 14.98 22.67
CA VAL A 205 -5.69 14.80 21.29
C VAL A 205 -5.67 13.34 20.89
N ILE A 206 -4.63 12.62 21.32
CA ILE A 206 -4.51 11.18 21.13
C ILE A 206 -4.23 10.49 22.49
N GLU A 207 -4.54 9.20 22.53
CA GLU A 207 -4.19 8.32 23.65
C GLU A 207 -3.58 7.03 23.12
N THR A 208 -2.35 6.73 23.55
CA THR A 208 -1.72 5.45 23.23
C THR A 208 -2.06 4.44 24.31
N GLN A 209 -2.77 3.37 23.97
CA GLN A 209 -3.17 2.29 24.86
C GLN A 209 -1.99 1.34 25.14
N GLU A 210 -2.10 0.50 26.19
CA GLU A 210 -1.07 -0.48 26.58
C GLU A 210 -0.75 -1.49 25.48
N ASN A 211 -1.75 -1.86 24.67
CA ASN A 211 -1.60 -2.74 23.49
C ASN A 211 -0.90 -2.05 22.32
N GLY A 212 -0.59 -0.76 22.40
CA GLY A 212 0.05 0.05 21.37
C GLY A 212 -0.91 0.63 20.33
N PHE A 213 -2.24 0.50 20.54
CA PHE A 213 -3.25 1.16 19.73
C PHE A 213 -3.28 2.66 20.03
N VAL A 214 -3.72 3.47 19.07
CA VAL A 214 -3.85 4.92 19.27
C VAL A 214 -5.30 5.31 19.04
N VAL A 215 -5.90 5.92 20.06
CA VAL A 215 -7.25 6.49 20.00
C VAL A 215 -7.12 7.98 19.73
N ILE A 216 -7.88 8.50 18.77
CA ILE A 216 -7.97 9.93 18.48
C ILE A 216 -9.20 10.48 19.21
N LYS A 217 -8.99 11.35 20.21
CA LYS A 217 -10.04 11.87 21.12
C LYS A 217 -10.68 13.16 20.64
N GLU A 218 -9.96 13.99 19.89
CA GLU A 218 -10.47 15.23 19.31
C GLU A 218 -10.38 15.19 17.80
N ARG A 219 -11.32 15.84 17.10
CA ARG A 219 -11.19 16.10 15.68
C ARG A 219 -9.95 16.96 15.46
N LEU A 220 -8.90 16.35 14.91
CA LEU A 220 -7.75 17.07 14.37
C LEU A 220 -8.28 17.90 13.18
N GLN A 221 -8.87 19.06 13.47
CA GLN A 221 -9.26 20.03 12.44
C GLN A 221 -7.98 20.67 11.93
N ASN A 222 -7.83 20.71 10.60
CA ASN A 222 -6.79 21.50 9.95
C ASN A 222 -6.98 22.97 10.36
N GLU A 223 -6.11 23.50 11.23
CA GLU A 223 -5.80 24.91 11.27
C GLU A 223 -4.84 25.28 10.16
#